data_c32683aa78b5f2d0d929111f725daff3
#
_entry.id   c32683aa78b5f2d0d929111f725daff3
#
_cell.length_a   1.000
_cell.length_b   1.000
_cell.length_c   1.000
_cell.angle_alpha   90.00
_cell.angle_beta   90.00
_cell.angle_gamma   90.00
#
_symmetry.space_group_name_H-M   'P 1'
#
loop_
_entity.id
_entity.type
_entity.pdbx_description
1 polymer ?
#
loop_
_entity_poly.entity_id
_entity_poly.type
_entity_poly.pdbx_seq_one_letter_code
_entity_poly.pdbx_strand_id
1 'polypeptide(L)'
;MKQEAETMDYYGNNNDMGENRDQDPFAPGYYQPGPSNPGSCGEPGFTGFHDGPSGPEKPKKPRKNRTAWKVVALCLVCAVIGASIHPLYELASGGNNTTLYVGDRQPTQLNLTAVDTEKEMTTAEIYAAYVGSTVGITVDIVSTNIFGQTVTGAAAGSGFVITEDGYILTNYHVIADANSITVAFVDGTTYPATYVGGEEANDIAVIKINATGLTPVVIGSSDDMLVGEQVTAIGNPLGELTFTETTGIISALNRSITMGDGRKMNMIQTDCAINSGNSGGPLFNSHGEVIGIVSAKYSSGSYSSSASVEGLGFAIPMDDVADMVSELVTNGYVTGKPLMGISVGDVAQEVQNYGVPAGAEVLVVTPGLCGEKAGLQAGDIITKIDDTEVTCSDELISAKNEYAPGDTVKLTVYRSGQTMEVKLTLEESTPEKTALQDEAQTEYQQQYQQQQQQQQQQQSGGWPFSGFGY
;
A
#
# COMPACT_ATOMS: atom_id res chain seq x y z
N MET A 1 -17.66 0.54 -55.15
CA MET A 1 -17.22 1.86 -54.70
C MET A 1 -16.30 1.58 -53.49
N LYS A 2 -15.18 1.49 -53.74
CA LYS A 2 -13.81 1.98 -53.39
C LYS A 2 -13.83 3.11 -52.37
N GLN A 3 -13.07 2.88 -51.28
CA GLN A 3 -12.02 3.74 -50.70
C GLN A 3 -11.61 3.01 -49.40
N GLU A 4 -10.48 2.49 -49.33
CA GLU A 4 -9.06 2.89 -49.29
C GLU A 4 -8.57 3.08 -47.85
N ALA A 5 -7.57 2.28 -47.57
CA ALA A 5 -6.79 2.14 -46.35
C ALA A 5 -5.78 3.32 -46.22
N GLU A 6 -5.43 3.66 -44.99
CA GLU A 6 -4.13 4.29 -44.71
C GLU A 6 -3.48 3.65 -43.48
N THR A 7 -2.44 2.91 -43.80
CA THR A 7 -1.36 2.47 -42.89
C THR A 7 -0.40 3.63 -42.68
N MET A 8 0.02 3.86 -41.44
CA MET A 8 1.24 4.61 -41.16
C MET A 8 2.20 3.77 -40.32
N ASP A 9 3.20 3.26 -41.01
CA ASP A 9 4.47 2.77 -40.46
C ASP A 9 5.31 3.93 -39.93
N TYR A 10 5.93 3.73 -38.77
CA TYR A 10 7.11 4.47 -38.33
C TYR A 10 8.17 3.53 -37.79
N TYR A 11 9.04 3.05 -38.66
CA TYR A 11 10.37 2.53 -38.33
C TYR A 11 11.37 3.71 -38.39
N GLY A 12 12.08 3.90 -37.31
CA GLY A 12 13.27 4.75 -37.25
C GLY A 12 14.38 4.05 -36.50
N ASN A 13 15.21 3.39 -37.26
CA ASN A 13 16.47 2.76 -36.83
C ASN A 13 17.54 3.84 -36.71
N ASN A 14 18.27 3.92 -35.59
CA ASN A 14 19.63 4.44 -35.57
C ASN A 14 20.45 3.78 -34.47
N ASN A 15 21.34 2.92 -34.94
CA ASN A 15 22.53 2.49 -34.20
C ASN A 15 23.47 3.70 -34.08
N ASP A 16 23.94 3.99 -32.90
CA ASP A 16 25.31 4.47 -32.73
C ASP A 16 25.91 3.98 -31.43
N MET A 17 27.10 3.39 -31.56
CA MET A 17 27.90 2.85 -30.46
C MET A 17 28.66 4.00 -29.80
N GLY A 18 28.58 4.09 -28.50
CA GLY A 18 29.43 4.94 -27.68
C GLY A 18 29.60 4.33 -26.30
N GLU A 19 30.73 3.65 -26.13
CA GLU A 19 31.22 3.23 -24.80
C GLU A 19 31.28 4.41 -23.84
N ASN A 20 30.64 4.28 -22.66
CA ASN A 20 31.19 4.90 -21.47
C ASN A 20 30.80 4.12 -20.21
N ARG A 21 31.83 3.80 -19.46
CA ARG A 21 31.85 3.04 -18.22
C ARG A 21 31.30 3.88 -17.06
N ASP A 22 30.73 3.14 -16.11
CA ASP A 22 30.67 3.41 -14.68
C ASP A 22 30.02 4.71 -14.19
N GLN A 23 28.77 4.60 -13.73
CA GLN A 23 28.33 5.33 -12.55
C GLN A 23 27.14 4.60 -11.88
N ASP A 24 27.44 4.05 -10.71
CA ASP A 24 26.51 3.44 -9.77
C ASP A 24 25.66 4.56 -9.09
N PRO A 25 24.32 4.50 -9.10
CA PRO A 25 23.48 5.57 -8.54
C PRO A 25 23.18 5.46 -7.04
N PHE A 26 23.82 4.57 -6.28
CA PHE A 26 23.58 4.45 -4.84
C PHE A 26 24.86 4.50 -4.01
N ALA A 27 25.41 5.74 -3.83
CA ALA A 27 26.36 6.02 -2.76
C ALA A 27 25.86 7.19 -1.90
N PRO A 28 25.86 7.09 -0.56
CA PRO A 28 25.40 8.16 0.32
C PRO A 28 26.41 9.31 0.37
N GLY A 29 26.03 10.47 -0.17
CA GLY A 29 26.83 11.68 -0.16
C GLY A 29 26.83 12.35 1.21
N TYR A 30 27.99 12.40 1.84
CA TYR A 30 28.26 13.26 2.99
C TYR A 30 28.21 14.73 2.59
N TYR A 31 27.35 15.51 3.26
CA TYR A 31 27.30 16.97 3.13
C TYR A 31 28.43 17.59 3.93
N GLN A 32 29.37 18.28 3.25
CA GLN A 32 30.29 19.23 3.88
C GLN A 32 29.87 20.65 3.50
N PRO A 33 29.74 21.60 4.44
CA PRO A 33 29.48 22.99 4.11
C PRO A 33 30.75 23.71 3.69
N GLY A 34 30.79 24.24 2.49
CA GLY A 34 31.82 25.12 1.98
C GLY A 34 31.58 26.59 2.36
N PRO A 35 32.60 27.43 2.39
CA PRO A 35 32.53 28.79 2.92
C PRO A 35 31.86 29.76 1.95
N SER A 36 31.05 30.63 2.51
CA SER A 36 30.34 31.72 1.86
C SER A 36 31.26 32.81 1.35
N ASN A 37 31.15 33.19 0.09
CA ASN A 37 31.82 34.38 -0.49
C ASN A 37 30.71 35.42 -0.79
N PRO A 38 30.85 36.69 -0.36
CA PRO A 38 29.84 37.70 -0.63
C PRO A 38 30.03 38.31 -2.03
N GLY A 39 28.93 38.32 -2.77
CA GLY A 39 28.85 38.88 -4.12
C GLY A 39 28.93 40.39 -4.18
N SER A 40 29.69 40.86 -5.14
CA SER A 40 29.82 42.24 -5.56
C SER A 40 28.73 42.60 -6.58
N CYS A 41 28.00 43.67 -6.33
CA CYS A 41 27.09 44.30 -7.29
C CYS A 41 27.86 45.18 -8.24
N GLY A 42 27.57 45.07 -9.53
CA GLY A 42 28.15 45.89 -10.56
C GLY A 42 27.47 47.26 -10.70
N GLU A 43 28.25 48.25 -11.00
CA GLU A 43 27.79 49.56 -11.45
C GLU A 43 28.08 49.80 -12.92
N PRO A 44 27.32 50.64 -13.61
CA PRO A 44 27.51 50.96 -15.03
C PRO A 44 28.48 52.09 -15.23
N GLY A 45 29.27 51.99 -16.30
CA GLY A 45 30.31 52.89 -16.69
C GLY A 45 29.82 54.25 -17.23
N PHE A 46 30.73 55.23 -17.17
CA PHE A 46 30.70 56.39 -18.03
C PHE A 46 32.13 56.78 -18.47
N THR A 47 32.23 57.19 -19.71
CA THR A 47 33.40 57.47 -20.54
C THR A 47 33.98 58.84 -20.34
N GLY A 48 35.33 58.99 -20.46
CA GLY A 48 35.82 60.03 -21.30
C GLY A 48 36.84 61.07 -20.79
N PHE A 49 38.00 61.03 -21.44
CA PHE A 49 38.93 62.10 -21.88
C PHE A 49 40.09 62.60 -21.01
N HIS A 50 41.30 62.26 -21.46
CA HIS A 50 42.51 63.02 -21.74
C HIS A 50 42.83 64.28 -20.95
N ASP A 51 43.99 64.43 -20.37
CA ASP A 51 45.24 64.96 -20.94
C ASP A 51 46.35 65.09 -19.86
N GLY A 52 47.56 65.04 -20.35
CA GLY A 52 48.80 64.79 -19.70
C GLY A 52 49.53 65.99 -19.05
N PRO A 53 50.84 65.93 -18.90
CA PRO A 53 51.51 66.24 -17.63
C PRO A 53 52.17 67.60 -17.59
N SER A 54 52.37 68.18 -16.42
CA SER A 54 53.34 69.26 -16.20
C SER A 54 53.87 69.29 -14.75
N GLY A 55 55.10 69.53 -14.64
CA GLY A 55 56.12 69.35 -13.64
C GLY A 55 56.03 70.09 -12.29
N PRO A 56 57.08 70.02 -11.48
CA PRO A 56 56.98 70.23 -10.02
C PRO A 56 57.19 71.71 -9.62
N GLU A 57 56.29 72.24 -8.78
CA GLU A 57 56.48 73.50 -8.09
C GLU A 57 56.76 73.37 -6.59
N LYS A 58 57.62 74.26 -6.11
CA LYS A 58 58.28 74.30 -4.78
C LYS A 58 57.33 74.63 -3.61
N PRO A 59 57.67 74.27 -2.39
CA PRO A 59 56.79 74.38 -1.25
C PRO A 59 56.68 75.81 -0.71
N LYS A 60 55.44 76.29 -0.51
CA LYS A 60 55.13 77.53 0.22
C LYS A 60 54.78 77.25 1.67
N LYS A 61 55.26 78.12 2.55
CA LYS A 61 55.15 78.04 4.03
C LYS A 61 53.69 78.04 4.53
N PRO A 62 53.38 77.36 5.67
CA PRO A 62 52.02 77.22 6.15
C PRO A 62 51.42 78.53 6.72
N ARG A 63 50.33 78.97 6.19
CA ARG A 63 49.41 79.94 6.80
C ARG A 63 48.55 79.24 7.85
N LYS A 64 48.50 79.79 9.09
CA LYS A 64 47.65 79.32 10.14
C LYS A 64 46.20 79.40 9.73
N ASN A 65 45.62 78.25 9.45
CA ASN A 65 44.26 78.16 8.89
C ASN A 65 43.23 78.02 10.05
N ARG A 66 42.65 79.16 10.45
CA ARG A 66 41.51 79.19 11.40
C ARG A 66 40.28 78.42 10.93
N THR A 67 40.23 78.02 9.68
CA THR A 67 39.17 77.22 9.08
C THR A 67 39.28 75.73 9.48
N ALA A 68 40.51 75.20 9.70
CA ALA A 68 40.68 73.83 10.10
C ALA A 68 40.08 73.57 11.50
N TRP A 69 40.19 74.52 12.41
CA TRP A 69 39.57 74.37 13.75
C TRP A 69 38.02 74.44 13.68
N LYS A 70 37.45 75.18 12.75
CA LYS A 70 35.97 75.21 12.53
C LYS A 70 35.49 73.92 11.96
N VAL A 71 36.24 73.27 11.03
CA VAL A 71 35.91 71.95 10.49
C VAL A 71 35.99 70.85 11.50
N VAL A 72 37.06 70.88 12.33
CA VAL A 72 37.18 69.91 13.44
C VAL A 72 36.05 70.06 14.45
N ALA A 73 35.71 71.32 14.81
CA ALA A 73 34.58 71.58 15.71
C ALA A 73 33.26 71.11 15.11
N LEU A 74 33.05 71.33 13.81
CA LEU A 74 31.85 70.84 13.08
C LEU A 74 31.77 69.31 13.04
N CYS A 75 32.89 68.64 12.78
CA CYS A 75 32.99 67.18 12.80
C CYS A 75 32.72 66.61 14.19
N LEU A 76 33.20 67.28 15.24
CA LEU A 76 32.91 66.87 16.63
C LEU A 76 31.43 67.02 16.96
N VAL A 77 30.83 68.13 16.52
CA VAL A 77 29.35 68.33 16.70
C VAL A 77 28.57 67.29 15.95
N CYS A 78 28.94 66.98 14.70
CA CYS A 78 28.31 65.93 13.91
C CYS A 78 28.50 64.55 14.56
N ALA A 79 29.67 64.26 15.13
CA ALA A 79 29.92 63.01 15.83
C ALA A 79 29.10 62.90 17.13
N VAL A 80 28.94 63.99 17.89
CA VAL A 80 28.09 63.99 19.08
C VAL A 80 26.62 63.85 18.71
N ILE A 81 26.17 64.50 17.63
CA ILE A 81 24.79 64.36 17.12
C ILE A 81 24.56 62.95 16.61
N GLY A 82 25.50 62.38 15.83
CA GLY A 82 25.43 61.00 15.35
C GLY A 82 25.40 59.95 16.45
N ALA A 83 26.24 60.15 17.49
CA ALA A 83 26.24 59.28 18.68
C ALA A 83 24.95 59.41 19.53
N SER A 84 24.27 60.53 19.47
CA SER A 84 23.02 60.71 20.20
C SER A 84 21.79 60.24 19.40
N ILE A 85 21.87 60.18 18.08
CA ILE A 85 20.77 59.69 17.22
C ILE A 85 20.61 58.18 17.35
N HIS A 86 21.69 57.42 17.52
CA HIS A 86 21.60 55.94 17.61
C HIS A 86 20.74 55.49 18.82
N PRO A 87 20.93 55.94 20.05
CA PRO A 87 20.06 55.55 21.16
C PRO A 87 18.63 56.16 21.05
N LEU A 88 18.47 57.30 20.40
CA LEU A 88 17.15 57.89 20.14
C LEU A 88 16.41 57.12 19.03
N TYR A 89 17.12 56.61 18.05
CA TYR A 89 16.55 55.75 17.01
C TYR A 89 16.14 54.37 17.58
N GLU A 90 16.94 53.76 18.46
CA GLU A 90 16.54 52.55 19.18
C GLU A 90 15.33 52.78 20.08
N LEU A 91 15.24 53.94 20.73
CA LEU A 91 14.08 54.30 21.55
C LEU A 91 12.82 54.61 20.73
N ALA A 92 12.96 55.19 19.54
CA ALA A 92 11.88 55.55 18.64
C ALA A 92 11.46 54.41 17.69
N SER A 93 12.36 53.50 17.34
CA SER A 93 12.07 52.36 16.51
C SER A 93 11.41 51.19 17.28
N GLY A 94 11.09 51.39 18.57
CA GLY A 94 10.51 50.38 19.45
C GLY A 94 11.14 49.04 19.11
N GLY A 95 12.24 48.65 19.78
CA GLY A 95 12.94 47.45 19.44
C GLY A 95 11.92 46.34 19.11
N ASN A 96 12.04 45.73 17.94
CA ASN A 96 11.31 44.52 17.61
C ASN A 96 11.75 43.43 18.60
N ASN A 97 11.26 43.57 19.84
CA ASN A 97 11.30 42.46 20.76
C ASN A 97 10.36 41.41 20.18
N THR A 98 10.89 40.57 19.31
CA THR A 98 10.24 39.33 18.93
C THR A 98 10.16 38.50 20.20
N THR A 99 9.09 38.70 20.96
CA THR A 99 8.83 37.89 22.13
C THR A 99 8.37 36.57 21.65
N LEU A 100 9.24 35.58 21.72
CA LEU A 100 8.86 34.19 21.49
C LEU A 100 7.98 33.78 22.68
N TYR A 101 6.69 33.60 22.44
CA TYR A 101 5.79 33.07 23.45
C TYR A 101 6.01 31.58 23.55
N VAL A 102 6.70 31.12 24.56
CA VAL A 102 6.85 29.68 24.87
C VAL A 102 5.69 29.30 25.80
N GLY A 103 4.90 28.34 25.39
CA GLY A 103 3.81 27.81 26.21
C GLY A 103 4.35 27.12 27.46
N ASP A 104 3.83 27.48 28.61
CA ASP A 104 4.17 26.89 29.91
C ASP A 104 3.22 25.72 30.26
N ARG A 105 2.97 24.86 29.26
CA ARG A 105 2.08 23.71 29.45
C ARG A 105 2.83 22.60 30.15
N GLN A 106 2.29 22.15 31.29
CA GLN A 106 2.79 20.95 31.96
C GLN A 106 2.55 19.73 31.05
N PRO A 107 3.48 18.76 30.97
CA PRO A 107 3.26 17.52 30.27
C PRO A 107 1.98 16.84 30.77
N THR A 108 1.11 16.41 29.85
CA THR A 108 -0.07 15.63 30.19
C THR A 108 0.40 14.27 30.71
N GLN A 109 0.05 13.95 31.94
CA GLN A 109 0.31 12.62 32.50
C GLN A 109 -0.90 11.73 32.15
N LEU A 110 -0.67 10.72 31.31
CA LEU A 110 -1.67 9.73 30.94
C LEU A 110 -1.64 8.59 32.00
N ASN A 111 -2.70 8.50 32.79
CA ASN A 111 -2.88 7.39 33.75
C ASN A 111 -3.78 6.33 33.11
N LEU A 112 -3.17 5.39 32.38
CA LEU A 112 -3.86 4.29 31.71
C LEU A 112 -3.81 3.04 32.61
N THR A 113 -4.63 3.00 33.64
CA THR A 113 -4.77 1.82 34.51
C THR A 113 -5.82 0.83 34.02
N ALA A 114 -6.79 1.27 33.24
CA ALA A 114 -7.78 0.47 32.51
C ALA A 114 -8.43 1.36 31.45
N VAL A 115 -8.75 0.79 30.29
CA VAL A 115 -9.53 1.49 29.27
C VAL A 115 -10.99 1.46 29.69
N ASP A 116 -11.60 2.64 29.84
CA ASP A 116 -13.02 2.82 30.11
C ASP A 116 -13.70 3.24 28.81
N THR A 117 -14.29 2.27 28.11
CA THR A 117 -14.95 2.49 26.82
C THR A 117 -16.27 3.25 26.92
N GLU A 118 -16.77 3.50 28.13
CA GLU A 118 -17.92 4.41 28.32
C GLU A 118 -17.55 5.89 28.17
N LYS A 119 -16.23 6.19 28.14
CA LYS A 119 -15.70 7.54 28.08
C LYS A 119 -14.93 7.80 26.79
N GLU A 120 -15.19 8.93 26.14
CA GLU A 120 -14.37 9.38 25.02
C GLU A 120 -12.91 9.59 25.43
N MET A 121 -12.01 9.07 24.62
CA MET A 121 -10.56 9.17 24.74
C MET A 121 -10.02 10.15 23.70
N THR A 122 -8.99 10.88 24.07
CA THR A 122 -8.20 11.61 23.08
C THR A 122 -7.34 10.65 22.25
N THR A 123 -6.93 11.05 21.06
CA THR A 123 -6.05 10.24 20.20
C THR A 123 -4.75 9.84 20.90
N ALA A 124 -4.16 10.73 21.70
CA ALA A 124 -2.99 10.43 22.51
C ALA A 124 -3.25 9.35 23.58
N GLU A 125 -4.46 9.33 24.17
CA GLU A 125 -4.85 8.26 25.10
C GLU A 125 -5.06 6.93 24.37
N ILE A 126 -5.70 6.92 23.19
CA ILE A 126 -5.87 5.73 22.35
C ILE A 126 -4.49 5.16 21.98
N TYR A 127 -3.58 6.02 21.48
CA TYR A 127 -2.24 5.58 21.13
C TYR A 127 -1.51 4.96 22.33
N ALA A 128 -1.48 5.64 23.46
CA ALA A 128 -0.80 5.16 24.65
C ALA A 128 -1.40 3.86 25.20
N ALA A 129 -2.73 3.66 25.08
CA ALA A 129 -3.41 2.44 25.49
C ALA A 129 -3.08 1.24 24.59
N TYR A 130 -3.01 1.46 23.26
CA TYR A 130 -3.05 0.37 22.29
C TYR A 130 -1.82 0.22 21.39
N VAL A 131 -0.82 1.11 21.50
CA VAL A 131 0.43 0.92 20.77
C VAL A 131 1.14 -0.38 21.16
N GLY A 132 1.00 -0.83 22.41
CA GLY A 132 1.52 -2.12 22.88
C GLY A 132 0.71 -3.34 22.42
N SER A 133 -0.52 -3.13 21.96
CA SER A 133 -1.40 -4.16 21.39
C SER A 133 -1.37 -4.19 19.87
N THR A 134 -0.79 -3.15 19.23
CA THR A 134 -0.55 -3.10 17.80
C THR A 134 0.84 -3.67 17.48
N VAL A 135 0.94 -4.43 16.43
CA VAL A 135 2.20 -5.10 16.04
C VAL A 135 2.58 -4.78 14.60
N GLY A 136 3.88 -4.75 14.34
CA GLY A 136 4.43 -4.81 13.00
C GLY A 136 4.59 -6.26 12.57
N ILE A 137 4.24 -6.56 11.33
CA ILE A 137 4.36 -7.89 10.73
C ILE A 137 5.35 -7.79 9.57
N THR A 138 6.36 -8.65 9.56
CA THR A 138 7.29 -8.79 8.44
C THR A 138 7.22 -10.24 7.96
N VAL A 139 7.12 -10.42 6.65
CA VAL A 139 7.10 -11.73 6.03
C VAL A 139 8.25 -11.87 5.05
N ASP A 140 8.89 -13.03 5.06
CA ASP A 140 9.85 -13.41 4.03
C ASP A 140 9.11 -14.14 2.91
N ILE A 141 9.26 -13.66 1.69
CA ILE A 141 8.67 -14.25 0.49
C ILE A 141 9.80 -14.87 -0.33
N VAL A 142 9.64 -16.13 -0.71
CA VAL A 142 10.57 -16.81 -1.61
C VAL A 142 9.86 -17.10 -2.92
N SER A 143 10.32 -16.48 -3.99
CA SER A 143 9.78 -16.68 -5.33
C SER A 143 10.87 -17.21 -6.28
N THR A 144 10.45 -17.91 -7.33
CA THR A 144 11.36 -18.34 -8.38
C THR A 144 11.12 -17.49 -9.62
N ASN A 145 12.15 -16.79 -10.08
CA ASN A 145 12.03 -15.97 -11.29
C ASN A 145 11.95 -16.85 -12.56
N ILE A 146 11.65 -16.22 -13.70
CA ILE A 146 11.54 -16.88 -15.01
C ILE A 146 12.81 -17.62 -15.46
N PHE A 147 13.95 -17.37 -14.81
CA PHE A 147 15.24 -18.03 -15.06
C PHE A 147 15.50 -19.19 -14.09
N GLY A 148 14.52 -19.59 -13.26
CA GLY A 148 14.66 -20.64 -12.26
C GLY A 148 15.51 -20.26 -11.05
N GLN A 149 15.79 -18.96 -10.84
CA GLN A 149 16.57 -18.49 -9.70
C GLN A 149 15.62 -18.13 -8.54
N THR A 150 15.95 -18.57 -7.36
CA THR A 150 15.27 -18.18 -6.13
C THR A 150 15.54 -16.70 -5.82
N VAL A 151 14.49 -15.92 -5.72
CA VAL A 151 14.51 -14.50 -5.30
C VAL A 151 13.82 -14.42 -3.95
N THR A 152 14.49 -13.86 -2.96
CA THR A 152 13.88 -13.56 -1.67
C THR A 152 13.41 -12.09 -1.65
N GLY A 153 12.19 -11.89 -1.20
CA GLY A 153 11.59 -10.58 -0.96
C GLY A 153 11.14 -10.51 0.50
N ALA A 154 10.85 -9.31 0.96
CA ALA A 154 10.19 -9.10 2.23
C ALA A 154 8.99 -8.17 2.01
N ALA A 155 7.90 -8.44 2.68
CA ALA A 155 6.76 -7.52 2.78
C ALA A 155 6.49 -7.20 4.24
N ALA A 156 5.90 -6.04 4.48
CA ALA A 156 5.59 -5.56 5.82
C ALA A 156 4.16 -5.04 5.90
N GLY A 157 3.55 -5.23 7.05
CA GLY A 157 2.23 -4.74 7.41
C GLY A 157 2.09 -4.59 8.91
N SER A 158 0.88 -4.45 9.36
CA SER A 158 0.51 -4.33 10.77
C SER A 158 -0.47 -5.44 11.16
N GLY A 159 -0.66 -5.58 12.46
CA GLY A 159 -1.69 -6.41 13.06
C GLY A 159 -2.02 -5.90 14.45
N PHE A 160 -2.95 -6.54 15.12
CA PHE A 160 -3.26 -6.23 16.50
C PHE A 160 -3.66 -7.48 17.29
N VAL A 161 -3.31 -7.46 18.55
CA VAL A 161 -3.55 -8.57 19.50
C VAL A 161 -5.03 -8.63 19.84
N ILE A 162 -5.64 -9.80 19.63
CA ILE A 162 -7.06 -10.05 19.94
C ILE A 162 -7.28 -10.97 21.15
N THR A 163 -6.21 -11.63 21.64
CA THR A 163 -6.28 -12.48 22.85
C THR A 163 -5.02 -12.36 23.71
N GLU A 164 -5.15 -12.57 25.00
CA GLU A 164 -4.03 -12.53 25.97
C GLU A 164 -2.94 -13.58 25.71
N ASP A 165 -3.26 -14.66 25.02
CA ASP A 165 -2.34 -15.77 24.70
C ASP A 165 -1.69 -15.64 23.33
N GLY A 166 -1.94 -14.54 22.57
CA GLY A 166 -1.17 -14.16 21.39
C GLY A 166 -1.77 -14.49 20.04
N TYR A 167 -3.09 -14.56 19.90
CA TYR A 167 -3.74 -14.45 18.60
C TYR A 167 -3.71 -13.00 18.12
N ILE A 168 -3.40 -12.81 16.86
CA ILE A 168 -3.24 -11.51 16.21
C ILE A 168 -4.05 -11.52 14.92
N LEU A 169 -4.85 -10.47 14.73
CA LEU A 169 -5.62 -10.23 13.51
C LEU A 169 -4.84 -9.30 12.59
N THR A 170 -4.87 -9.60 11.29
CA THR A 170 -4.24 -8.81 10.23
C THR A 170 -4.98 -9.01 8.91
N ASN A 171 -4.54 -8.36 7.83
CA ASN A 171 -5.04 -8.64 6.48
C ASN A 171 -4.43 -9.93 5.90
N TYR A 172 -5.20 -10.64 5.09
CA TYR A 172 -4.73 -11.84 4.38
C TYR A 172 -3.57 -11.50 3.43
N HIS A 173 -3.68 -10.41 2.67
CA HIS A 173 -2.63 -10.00 1.72
C HIS A 173 -1.30 -9.63 2.40
N VAL A 174 -1.28 -9.32 3.69
CA VAL A 174 -0.04 -9.05 4.46
C VAL A 174 0.78 -10.32 4.64
N ILE A 175 0.10 -11.47 4.78
CA ILE A 175 0.75 -12.76 5.05
C ILE A 175 0.66 -13.74 3.89
N ALA A 176 0.04 -13.35 2.78
CA ALA A 176 -0.03 -14.17 1.58
C ALA A 176 1.39 -14.50 1.07
N ASP A 177 1.60 -15.73 0.62
CA ASP A 177 2.89 -16.27 0.13
C ASP A 177 4.05 -16.20 1.15
N ALA A 178 3.76 -15.99 2.44
CA ALA A 178 4.76 -15.93 3.49
C ALA A 178 5.45 -17.28 3.72
N ASN A 179 6.76 -17.33 3.59
CA ASN A 179 7.59 -18.47 4.01
C ASN A 179 7.83 -18.46 5.52
N SER A 180 7.99 -17.28 6.08
CA SER A 180 8.11 -17.05 7.52
C SER A 180 7.41 -15.75 7.90
N ILE A 181 6.85 -15.70 9.10
CA ILE A 181 6.15 -14.55 9.65
C ILE A 181 6.85 -14.14 10.95
N THR A 182 7.26 -12.89 11.03
CA THR A 182 7.84 -12.29 12.23
C THR A 182 6.96 -11.14 12.71
N VAL A 183 6.60 -11.17 13.96
CA VAL A 183 5.82 -10.13 14.66
C VAL A 183 6.74 -9.32 15.54
N ALA A 184 6.67 -7.98 15.46
CA ALA A 184 7.44 -7.05 16.27
C ALA A 184 6.53 -6.14 17.07
N PHE A 185 6.83 -5.95 18.35
CA PHE A 185 6.14 -5.02 19.25
C PHE A 185 6.89 -3.69 19.36
N VAL A 186 6.21 -2.67 19.88
CA VAL A 186 6.77 -1.31 20.05
C VAL A 186 7.99 -1.26 20.97
N ASP A 187 8.13 -2.18 21.92
CA ASP A 187 9.28 -2.29 22.80
C ASP A 187 10.51 -2.96 22.16
N GLY A 188 10.40 -3.36 20.90
CA GLY A 188 11.45 -4.03 20.14
C GLY A 188 11.48 -5.55 20.31
N THR A 189 10.57 -6.14 21.11
CA THR A 189 10.48 -7.60 21.20
C THR A 189 9.90 -8.17 19.90
N THR A 190 10.44 -9.32 19.49
CA THR A 190 10.01 -10.00 18.26
C THR A 190 9.68 -11.46 18.53
N TYR A 191 8.68 -11.97 17.82
CA TYR A 191 8.24 -13.36 17.90
C TYR A 191 8.06 -13.95 16.51
N PRO A 192 8.48 -15.21 16.28
CA PRO A 192 8.02 -15.95 15.13
C PRO A 192 6.51 -16.24 15.29
N ALA A 193 5.76 -16.08 14.21
CA ALA A 193 4.33 -16.38 14.21
C ALA A 193 4.01 -17.56 13.31
N THR A 194 2.93 -18.26 13.64
CA THR A 194 2.34 -19.32 12.83
C THR A 194 1.01 -18.86 12.27
N TYR A 195 0.74 -19.21 11.03
CA TYR A 195 -0.56 -19.02 10.42
C TYR A 195 -1.59 -19.93 11.09
N VAL A 196 -2.72 -19.37 11.48
CA VAL A 196 -3.84 -20.10 12.08
C VAL A 196 -4.90 -20.37 11.02
N GLY A 197 -5.33 -19.33 10.32
CA GLY A 197 -6.33 -19.40 9.28
C GLY A 197 -6.61 -18.01 8.69
N GLY A 198 -7.30 -17.97 7.58
CA GLY A 198 -7.66 -16.72 6.92
C GLY A 198 -8.75 -16.89 5.90
N GLU A 199 -9.29 -15.77 5.48
CA GLU A 199 -10.32 -15.68 4.46
C GLU A 199 -9.91 -14.64 3.43
N GLU A 200 -9.42 -15.12 2.30
CA GLU A 200 -8.90 -14.27 1.23
C GLU A 200 -10.00 -13.36 0.65
N ALA A 201 -11.24 -13.87 0.57
CA ALA A 201 -12.36 -13.11 0.02
C ALA A 201 -12.67 -11.84 0.84
N ASN A 202 -12.44 -11.88 2.15
CA ASN A 202 -12.66 -10.77 3.08
C ASN A 202 -11.35 -10.09 3.50
N ASP A 203 -10.21 -10.53 2.96
CA ASP A 203 -8.88 -10.00 3.22
C ASP A 203 -8.52 -9.99 4.72
N ILE A 204 -8.89 -11.05 5.46
CA ILE A 204 -8.56 -11.22 6.89
C ILE A 204 -7.75 -12.47 7.14
N ALA A 205 -6.84 -12.40 8.11
CA ALA A 205 -6.05 -13.54 8.57
C ALA A 205 -5.76 -13.46 10.07
N VAL A 206 -5.70 -14.62 10.70
CA VAL A 206 -5.29 -14.78 12.08
C VAL A 206 -3.96 -15.51 12.13
N ILE A 207 -3.02 -14.96 12.88
CA ILE A 207 -1.72 -15.57 13.17
C ILE A 207 -1.55 -15.73 14.68
N LYS A 208 -0.65 -16.61 15.11
CA LYS A 208 -0.42 -16.93 16.52
C LYS A 208 1.04 -16.81 16.88
N ILE A 209 1.34 -16.07 17.93
CA ILE A 209 2.68 -16.04 18.56
C ILE A 209 2.67 -16.81 19.89
N ASN A 210 3.82 -17.29 20.29
CA ASN A 210 3.98 -17.96 21.59
C ASN A 210 4.32 -16.93 22.68
N ALA A 211 3.33 -16.14 23.06
CA ALA A 211 3.42 -15.14 24.13
C ALA A 211 2.16 -15.24 25.01
N THR A 212 2.25 -14.77 26.26
CA THR A 212 1.15 -14.74 27.22
C THR A 212 1.16 -13.45 28.02
N GLY A 213 0.00 -13.07 28.55
CA GLY A 213 -0.14 -11.83 29.33
C GLY A 213 -0.11 -10.58 28.45
N LEU A 214 -0.46 -10.75 27.18
CA LEU A 214 -0.63 -9.63 26.27
C LEU A 214 -1.92 -8.86 26.61
N THR A 215 -1.98 -7.60 26.23
CA THR A 215 -3.19 -6.79 26.35
C THR A 215 -3.93 -6.82 25.01
N PRO A 216 -5.10 -7.48 24.91
CA PRO A 216 -5.90 -7.44 23.70
C PRO A 216 -6.52 -6.05 23.47
N VAL A 217 -6.85 -5.74 22.23
CA VAL A 217 -7.71 -4.60 21.90
C VAL A 217 -9.16 -4.91 22.31
N VAL A 218 -9.97 -3.86 22.45
CA VAL A 218 -11.43 -3.98 22.59
C VAL A 218 -12.06 -3.88 21.22
N ILE A 219 -12.90 -4.84 20.87
CA ILE A 219 -13.65 -4.84 19.60
C ILE A 219 -14.94 -4.05 19.80
N GLY A 220 -15.19 -3.07 18.95
CA GLY A 220 -16.40 -2.26 18.90
C GLY A 220 -17.29 -2.61 17.70
N SER A 221 -18.45 -1.94 17.62
CA SER A 221 -19.37 -2.08 16.49
C SER A 221 -19.07 -1.03 15.41
N SER A 222 -18.89 -1.50 14.20
CA SER A 222 -18.78 -0.64 13.01
C SER A 222 -20.16 -0.18 12.50
N ASP A 223 -21.21 -0.92 12.81
CA ASP A 223 -22.58 -0.62 12.38
C ASP A 223 -23.19 0.57 13.14
N ASP A 224 -22.73 0.81 14.37
CA ASP A 224 -23.18 1.92 15.20
C ASP A 224 -22.52 3.26 14.86
N MET A 225 -21.53 3.26 13.96
CA MET A 225 -20.74 4.45 13.61
C MET A 225 -21.49 5.39 12.66
N LEU A 226 -21.17 6.68 12.77
CA LEU A 226 -21.72 7.73 11.92
C LEU A 226 -20.63 8.40 11.08
N VAL A 227 -21.01 8.86 9.88
CA VAL A 227 -20.13 9.70 9.04
C VAL A 227 -19.82 10.99 9.77
N GLY A 228 -18.54 11.35 9.86
CA GLY A 228 -18.04 12.51 10.57
C GLY A 228 -17.48 12.21 11.96
N GLU A 229 -17.65 11.00 12.49
CA GLU A 229 -17.03 10.59 13.76
C GLU A 229 -15.52 10.43 13.61
N GLN A 230 -14.81 10.80 14.68
CA GLN A 230 -13.36 10.73 14.73
C GLN A 230 -12.90 9.29 14.83
N VAL A 231 -11.87 8.98 14.03
CA VAL A 231 -11.23 7.67 14.05
C VAL A 231 -9.71 7.79 14.08
N THR A 232 -9.06 6.78 14.62
CA THR A 232 -7.60 6.73 14.79
C THR A 232 -7.08 5.40 14.28
N ALA A 233 -6.14 5.43 13.34
CA ALA A 233 -5.44 4.25 12.86
C ALA A 233 -4.04 4.18 13.49
N ILE A 234 -3.63 3.01 13.95
CA ILE A 234 -2.28 2.75 14.44
C ILE A 234 -1.66 1.65 13.59
N GLY A 235 -0.42 1.86 13.12
CA GLY A 235 0.29 0.89 12.32
C GLY A 235 1.81 1.05 12.39
N ASN A 236 2.53 0.15 11.73
CA ASN A 236 3.99 0.19 11.60
C ASN A 236 4.40 0.37 10.12
N PRO A 237 4.23 1.57 9.55
CA PRO A 237 4.60 1.81 8.17
C PRO A 237 6.07 1.54 7.94
N LEU A 238 6.38 0.81 6.83
CA LEU A 238 7.74 0.48 6.39
C LEU A 238 8.48 -0.59 7.23
N GLY A 239 7.84 -1.19 8.26
CA GLY A 239 8.49 -2.25 9.05
C GLY A 239 9.65 -1.80 9.93
N GLU A 240 9.91 -0.49 10.01
CA GLU A 240 10.94 0.10 10.86
C GLU A 240 10.33 0.44 12.21
N LEU A 241 10.26 -0.41 13.16
CA LEU A 241 9.90 -0.32 14.60
C LEU A 241 9.36 1.05 15.13
N THR A 242 8.81 1.88 14.25
CA THR A 242 8.24 3.20 14.55
C THR A 242 6.74 3.16 14.32
N PHE A 243 6.01 2.76 15.36
CA PHE A 243 4.55 2.77 15.32
C PHE A 243 4.04 4.19 15.11
N THR A 244 3.18 4.36 14.14
CA THR A 244 2.64 5.66 13.74
C THR A 244 1.14 5.67 13.95
N GLU A 245 0.67 6.75 14.55
CA GLU A 245 -0.74 7.09 14.66
C GLU A 245 -1.14 8.05 13.55
N THR A 246 -2.29 7.82 12.93
CA THR A 246 -2.93 8.77 12.02
C THR A 246 -4.39 8.94 12.40
N THR A 247 -4.87 10.18 12.40
CA THR A 247 -6.22 10.53 12.83
C THR A 247 -6.99 11.17 11.69
N GLY A 248 -8.27 10.90 11.64
CA GLY A 248 -9.20 11.45 10.68
C GLY A 248 -10.65 11.25 11.13
N ILE A 249 -11.55 11.16 10.18
CA ILE A 249 -12.97 10.91 10.41
C ILE A 249 -13.46 9.77 9.50
N ILE A 250 -14.61 9.23 9.82
CA ILE A 250 -15.36 8.39 8.89
C ILE A 250 -15.89 9.28 7.77
N SER A 251 -15.39 9.08 6.57
CA SER A 251 -15.79 9.85 5.37
C SER A 251 -17.03 9.25 4.70
N ALA A 252 -17.19 7.92 4.76
CA ALA A 252 -18.37 7.19 4.29
C ALA A 252 -18.42 5.81 4.94
N LEU A 253 -19.64 5.28 5.09
CA LEU A 253 -19.93 3.90 5.49
C LEU A 253 -20.51 3.13 4.31
N ASN A 254 -20.45 1.80 4.39
CA ASN A 254 -21.02 0.90 3.41
C ASN A 254 -20.55 1.19 1.96
N ARG A 255 -19.25 1.53 1.82
CA ARG A 255 -18.67 1.83 0.51
C ARG A 255 -18.36 0.54 -0.22
N SER A 256 -19.16 0.20 -1.22
CA SER A 256 -18.88 -0.95 -2.09
C SER A 256 -17.68 -0.66 -2.99
N ILE A 257 -16.58 -1.36 -2.78
CA ILE A 257 -15.36 -1.28 -3.59
C ILE A 257 -15.28 -2.54 -4.45
N THR A 258 -15.15 -2.34 -5.77
CA THR A 258 -14.92 -3.46 -6.70
C THR A 258 -13.41 -3.76 -6.72
N MET A 259 -13.07 -5.00 -6.43
CA MET A 259 -11.69 -5.52 -6.43
C MET A 259 -11.17 -5.73 -7.84
N GLY A 260 -9.86 -5.93 -7.97
CA GLY A 260 -9.24 -6.25 -9.25
C GLY A 260 -9.71 -7.56 -9.88
N ASP A 261 -10.27 -8.45 -9.07
CA ASP A 261 -10.88 -9.73 -9.46
C ASP A 261 -12.40 -9.65 -9.67
N GLY A 262 -12.98 -8.43 -9.65
CA GLY A 262 -14.43 -8.21 -9.85
C GLY A 262 -15.29 -8.33 -8.60
N ARG A 263 -14.78 -8.93 -7.50
CA ARG A 263 -15.50 -9.03 -6.22
C ARG A 263 -15.79 -7.66 -5.62
N LYS A 264 -16.89 -7.54 -4.89
CA LYS A 264 -17.24 -6.33 -4.16
C LYS A 264 -17.04 -6.54 -2.68
N MET A 265 -16.33 -5.61 -2.05
CA MET A 265 -16.20 -5.55 -0.59
C MET A 265 -16.87 -4.30 -0.04
N ASN A 266 -17.51 -4.47 1.11
CA ASN A 266 -18.03 -3.36 1.90
C ASN A 266 -16.89 -2.76 2.73
N MET A 267 -16.72 -1.43 2.70
CA MET A 267 -15.60 -0.76 3.35
C MET A 267 -16.05 0.49 4.10
N ILE A 268 -15.41 0.78 5.22
CA ILE A 268 -15.40 2.10 5.84
C ILE A 268 -14.41 2.96 5.06
N GLN A 269 -14.82 4.15 4.62
CA GLN A 269 -13.93 5.14 4.06
C GLN A 269 -13.53 6.16 5.12
N THR A 270 -12.26 6.50 5.21
CA THR A 270 -11.70 7.49 6.13
C THR A 270 -10.71 8.41 5.42
N ASP A 271 -10.46 9.59 5.96
CA ASP A 271 -9.40 10.51 5.52
C ASP A 271 -8.12 10.37 6.36
N CYS A 272 -8.06 9.39 7.28
CA CYS A 272 -6.80 9.00 7.90
C CYS A 272 -5.73 8.74 6.83
N ALA A 273 -4.50 9.16 7.10
CA ALA A 273 -3.38 8.88 6.21
C ALA A 273 -3.04 7.38 6.23
N ILE A 274 -3.57 6.64 5.27
CA ILE A 274 -3.32 5.21 5.09
C ILE A 274 -2.24 5.02 4.02
N ASN A 275 -1.17 4.30 4.39
CA ASN A 275 -0.02 3.98 3.54
C ASN A 275 0.32 2.50 3.66
N SER A 276 1.18 2.02 2.74
CA SER A 276 1.77 0.68 2.87
C SER A 276 2.42 0.51 4.24
N GLY A 277 2.09 -0.58 4.93
CA GLY A 277 2.53 -0.86 6.29
C GLY A 277 1.47 -0.58 7.37
N ASN A 278 0.44 0.25 7.12
CA ASN A 278 -0.73 0.33 8.01
C ASN A 278 -1.74 -0.80 7.76
N SER A 279 -1.66 -1.50 6.61
CA SER A 279 -2.52 -2.65 6.29
C SER A 279 -2.49 -3.69 7.42
N GLY A 280 -3.66 -4.13 7.82
CA GLY A 280 -3.85 -5.09 8.93
C GLY A 280 -3.88 -4.44 10.31
N GLY A 281 -3.55 -3.15 10.43
CA GLY A 281 -3.64 -2.42 11.69
C GLY A 281 -5.07 -2.07 12.08
N PRO A 282 -5.30 -1.74 13.38
CA PRO A 282 -6.61 -1.39 13.90
C PRO A 282 -7.04 0.02 13.51
N LEU A 283 -8.32 0.20 13.22
CA LEU A 283 -9.01 1.50 13.16
C LEU A 283 -9.88 1.63 14.40
N PHE A 284 -9.56 2.59 15.26
CA PHE A 284 -10.27 2.83 16.54
C PHE A 284 -11.30 3.94 16.39
N ASN A 285 -12.42 3.82 17.12
CA ASN A 285 -13.35 4.92 17.38
C ASN A 285 -12.84 5.82 18.54
N SER A 286 -13.59 6.86 18.90
CA SER A 286 -13.26 7.77 20.02
C SER A 286 -13.33 7.13 21.41
N HIS A 287 -13.84 5.91 21.55
CA HIS A 287 -13.89 5.15 22.80
C HIS A 287 -12.73 4.16 22.93
N GLY A 288 -11.81 4.12 21.96
CA GLY A 288 -10.71 3.18 21.95
C GLY A 288 -11.10 1.75 21.56
N GLU A 289 -12.21 1.58 20.86
CA GLU A 289 -12.67 0.29 20.35
C GLU A 289 -12.31 0.15 18.88
N VAL A 290 -11.89 -1.04 18.48
CA VAL A 290 -11.57 -1.36 17.07
C VAL A 290 -12.86 -1.56 16.29
N ILE A 291 -13.12 -0.68 15.33
CA ILE A 291 -14.29 -0.72 14.45
C ILE A 291 -13.95 -1.22 13.05
N GLY A 292 -12.67 -1.41 12.74
CA GLY A 292 -12.26 -1.90 11.42
C GLY A 292 -10.79 -2.27 11.33
N ILE A 293 -10.46 -2.96 10.25
CA ILE A 293 -9.10 -3.37 9.88
C ILE A 293 -8.63 -2.52 8.71
N VAL A 294 -7.60 -1.72 8.90
CA VAL A 294 -7.06 -0.83 7.86
C VAL A 294 -6.54 -1.63 6.67
N SER A 295 -6.85 -1.21 5.44
CA SER A 295 -6.34 -1.84 4.24
C SER A 295 -5.82 -0.80 3.24
N ALA A 296 -4.50 -0.70 3.11
CA ALA A 296 -3.84 0.18 2.15
C ALA A 296 -3.93 -0.32 0.68
N LYS A 297 -4.22 -1.62 0.48
CA LYS A 297 -4.42 -2.22 -0.85
C LYS A 297 -5.48 -1.49 -1.67
N TYR A 298 -6.50 -0.97 -1.01
CA TYR A 298 -7.64 -0.30 -1.64
C TYR A 298 -7.49 1.22 -1.68
N SER A 299 -6.61 1.79 -0.87
CA SER A 299 -6.31 3.22 -0.85
C SER A 299 -5.49 3.67 -2.06
N SER A 300 -4.70 2.76 -2.65
CA SER A 300 -3.86 3.02 -3.82
C SER A 300 -4.52 2.63 -5.16
N GLY A 301 -5.84 2.71 -5.24
CA GLY A 301 -6.67 2.22 -6.33
C GLY A 301 -6.05 2.33 -7.72
N SER A 302 -6.21 1.27 -8.52
CA SER A 302 -5.76 1.08 -9.91
C SER A 302 -6.39 2.07 -10.91
N TYR A 303 -6.44 3.34 -10.56
CA TYR A 303 -6.72 4.38 -11.53
C TYR A 303 -5.40 4.73 -12.22
N SER A 304 -5.19 4.15 -13.38
CA SER A 304 -4.07 4.41 -14.31
C SER A 304 -4.07 5.84 -14.86
N SER A 305 -4.28 6.83 -14.02
CA SER A 305 -4.08 8.24 -14.33
C SER A 305 -3.06 8.81 -13.34
N SER A 306 -2.11 9.54 -13.87
CA SER A 306 -0.92 10.14 -13.26
C SER A 306 -1.13 11.07 -12.05
N ALA A 307 -2.22 10.96 -11.32
CA ALA A 307 -2.51 11.71 -10.11
C ALA A 307 -2.67 10.72 -8.94
N SER A 308 -1.81 10.81 -7.94
CA SER A 308 -2.03 10.17 -6.64
C SER A 308 -3.28 10.78 -6.01
N VAL A 309 -4.25 9.96 -5.66
CA VAL A 309 -5.44 10.39 -4.91
C VAL A 309 -5.05 10.31 -3.43
N GLU A 310 -4.87 11.47 -2.79
CA GLU A 310 -4.59 11.57 -1.36
C GLU A 310 -5.90 11.73 -0.57
N GLY A 311 -5.92 11.26 0.69
CA GLY A 311 -7.09 11.40 1.58
C GLY A 311 -8.21 10.39 1.35
N LEU A 312 -7.92 9.26 0.67
CA LEU A 312 -8.81 8.11 0.57
C LEU A 312 -8.18 6.92 1.29
N GLY A 313 -8.57 6.69 2.52
CA GLY A 313 -8.26 5.49 3.29
C GLY A 313 -9.47 4.57 3.35
N PHE A 314 -9.22 3.28 3.51
CA PHE A 314 -10.26 2.26 3.64
C PHE A 314 -9.95 1.31 4.78
N ALA A 315 -11.01 0.83 5.44
CA ALA A 315 -10.93 -0.22 6.43
C ALA A 315 -12.08 -1.21 6.25
N ILE A 316 -11.82 -2.48 6.53
CA ILE A 316 -12.82 -3.56 6.55
C ILE A 316 -13.64 -3.38 7.82
N PRO A 317 -14.98 -3.27 7.75
CA PRO A 317 -15.83 -3.13 8.92
C PRO A 317 -15.68 -4.33 9.85
N MET A 318 -15.60 -4.08 11.15
CA MET A 318 -15.39 -5.17 12.12
C MET A 318 -16.60 -6.10 12.23
N ASP A 319 -17.83 -5.56 12.15
CA ASP A 319 -19.06 -6.36 12.21
C ASP A 319 -19.20 -7.32 11.02
N ASP A 320 -18.67 -6.96 9.84
CA ASP A 320 -18.70 -7.84 8.66
C ASP A 320 -17.81 -9.09 8.83
N VAL A 321 -16.84 -9.07 9.76
CA VAL A 321 -15.81 -10.12 9.88
C VAL A 321 -15.69 -10.74 11.28
N ALA A 322 -16.36 -10.21 12.29
CA ALA A 322 -16.19 -10.63 13.70
C ALA A 322 -16.48 -12.12 13.91
N ASP A 323 -17.57 -12.64 13.32
CA ASP A 323 -17.92 -14.06 13.40
C ASP A 323 -16.86 -14.94 12.73
N MET A 324 -16.37 -14.52 11.54
CA MET A 324 -15.30 -15.23 10.83
C MET A 324 -14.00 -15.25 11.66
N VAL A 325 -13.64 -14.13 12.30
CA VAL A 325 -12.46 -14.07 13.18
C VAL A 325 -12.59 -15.05 14.34
N SER A 326 -13.78 -15.13 14.96
CA SER A 326 -14.06 -16.08 16.03
C SER A 326 -13.91 -17.54 15.55
N GLU A 327 -14.39 -17.85 14.37
CA GLU A 327 -14.25 -19.18 13.77
C GLU A 327 -12.79 -19.50 13.39
N LEU A 328 -12.05 -18.52 12.85
CA LEU A 328 -10.62 -18.68 12.54
C LEU A 328 -9.81 -18.99 13.81
N VAL A 329 -10.09 -18.30 14.92
CA VAL A 329 -9.43 -18.57 16.21
C VAL A 329 -9.77 -19.97 16.75
N THR A 330 -11.04 -20.38 16.60
CA THR A 330 -11.55 -21.63 17.20
C THR A 330 -11.25 -22.86 16.35
N ASN A 331 -11.46 -22.76 15.05
CA ASN A 331 -11.44 -23.89 14.12
C ASN A 331 -10.23 -23.86 13.16
N GLY A 332 -9.56 -22.70 13.01
CA GLY A 332 -8.52 -22.48 12.03
C GLY A 332 -9.03 -22.17 10.61
N TYR A 333 -10.34 -22.17 10.41
CA TYR A 333 -11.00 -21.84 9.13
C TYR A 333 -12.44 -21.38 9.37
N VAL A 334 -13.03 -20.73 8.36
CA VAL A 334 -14.43 -20.31 8.38
C VAL A 334 -15.31 -21.50 7.98
N THR A 335 -16.17 -21.92 8.88
CA THR A 335 -17.05 -23.09 8.70
C THR A 335 -18.24 -22.78 7.79
N GLY A 336 -18.95 -23.83 7.32
CA GLY A 336 -20.17 -23.69 6.56
C GLY A 336 -19.99 -23.16 5.11
N LYS A 337 -18.76 -23.07 4.60
CA LYS A 337 -18.51 -22.65 3.23
C LYS A 337 -18.61 -23.82 2.24
N PRO A 338 -19.43 -23.69 1.20
CA PRO A 338 -19.60 -24.75 0.20
C PRO A 338 -18.42 -24.84 -0.75
N LEU A 339 -18.00 -26.05 -1.05
CA LEU A 339 -16.91 -26.40 -1.98
C LEU A 339 -17.47 -27.25 -3.12
N MET A 340 -17.09 -26.95 -4.38
CA MET A 340 -17.40 -27.74 -5.57
C MET A 340 -16.28 -28.70 -5.96
N GLY A 341 -15.07 -28.50 -5.44
CA GLY A 341 -13.88 -29.30 -5.77
C GLY A 341 -13.43 -29.17 -7.23
N ILE A 342 -13.60 -27.98 -7.80
CA ILE A 342 -13.17 -27.64 -9.16
C ILE A 342 -12.51 -26.25 -9.15
N SER A 343 -11.59 -26.03 -10.09
CA SER A 343 -11.12 -24.69 -10.44
C SER A 343 -11.75 -24.26 -11.76
N VAL A 344 -12.21 -23.04 -11.84
CA VAL A 344 -12.92 -22.52 -13.01
C VAL A 344 -12.25 -21.25 -13.56
N GLY A 345 -12.53 -20.95 -14.81
CA GLY A 345 -12.13 -19.72 -15.49
C GLY A 345 -13.21 -19.29 -16.47
N ASP A 346 -13.02 -18.12 -17.07
CA ASP A 346 -13.95 -17.62 -18.07
C ASP A 346 -13.71 -18.26 -19.43
N VAL A 347 -14.79 -18.54 -20.17
CA VAL A 347 -14.69 -18.94 -21.57
C VAL A 347 -14.18 -17.78 -22.40
N ALA A 348 -13.04 -17.95 -23.09
CA ALA A 348 -12.44 -16.92 -23.90
C ALA A 348 -13.42 -16.44 -25.01
N GLN A 349 -13.47 -15.11 -25.24
CA GLN A 349 -14.37 -14.51 -26.24
C GLN A 349 -14.16 -15.08 -27.64
N GLU A 350 -12.92 -15.42 -27.98
CA GLU A 350 -12.56 -16.05 -29.25
C GLU A 350 -13.26 -17.42 -29.43
N VAL A 351 -13.35 -18.19 -28.35
CA VAL A 351 -14.01 -19.52 -28.34
C VAL A 351 -15.53 -19.37 -28.46
N GLN A 352 -16.11 -18.36 -27.79
CA GLN A 352 -17.53 -18.06 -27.90
C GLN A 352 -17.96 -17.69 -29.33
N ASN A 353 -17.08 -17.05 -30.11
CA ASN A 353 -17.33 -16.72 -31.52
C ASN A 353 -17.51 -17.95 -32.43
N TYR A 354 -17.08 -19.14 -31.98
CA TYR A 354 -17.31 -20.42 -32.66
C TYR A 354 -18.58 -21.16 -32.19
N GLY A 355 -19.45 -20.50 -31.42
CA GLY A 355 -20.73 -21.05 -30.99
C GLY A 355 -20.63 -21.84 -29.66
N VAL A 356 -19.58 -21.67 -28.93
CA VAL A 356 -19.43 -22.17 -27.55
C VAL A 356 -20.16 -21.18 -26.61
N PRO A 357 -20.99 -21.64 -25.67
CA PRO A 357 -21.72 -20.74 -24.78
C PRO A 357 -20.76 -20.01 -23.82
N ALA A 358 -21.15 -18.81 -23.40
CA ALA A 358 -20.56 -18.16 -22.23
C ALA A 358 -20.85 -19.00 -20.97
N GLY A 359 -19.99 -18.95 -19.97
CA GLY A 359 -20.13 -19.70 -18.74
C GLY A 359 -18.81 -19.83 -17.98
N ALA A 360 -18.83 -20.61 -16.91
CA ALA A 360 -17.64 -20.96 -16.14
C ALA A 360 -17.02 -22.25 -16.71
N GLU A 361 -15.84 -22.15 -17.32
CA GLU A 361 -15.07 -23.28 -17.83
C GLU A 361 -14.35 -24.01 -16.67
N VAL A 362 -14.56 -25.30 -16.54
CA VAL A 362 -13.85 -26.15 -15.58
C VAL A 362 -12.43 -26.39 -16.08
N LEU A 363 -11.47 -25.78 -15.42
CA LEU A 363 -10.03 -25.93 -15.74
C LEU A 363 -9.44 -27.16 -15.06
N VAL A 364 -9.78 -27.35 -13.77
CA VAL A 364 -9.28 -28.47 -12.96
C VAL A 364 -10.44 -29.10 -12.20
N VAL A 365 -10.46 -30.42 -12.16
CA VAL A 365 -11.31 -31.21 -11.25
C VAL A 365 -10.41 -31.84 -10.22
N THR A 366 -10.58 -31.48 -8.94
CA THR A 366 -9.73 -31.95 -7.85
C THR A 366 -10.05 -33.40 -7.52
N PRO A 367 -9.08 -34.35 -7.60
CA PRO A 367 -9.29 -35.73 -7.28
C PRO A 367 -9.83 -35.93 -5.83
N GLY A 368 -10.78 -36.83 -5.67
CA GLY A 368 -11.36 -37.16 -4.37
C GLY A 368 -12.46 -36.23 -3.88
N LEU A 369 -12.66 -35.06 -4.52
CA LEU A 369 -13.67 -34.08 -4.12
C LEU A 369 -15.01 -34.26 -4.89
N CYS A 370 -16.02 -33.48 -4.51
CA CYS A 370 -17.38 -33.61 -5.01
C CYS A 370 -17.53 -33.36 -6.52
N GLY A 371 -16.70 -32.52 -7.13
CA GLY A 371 -16.71 -32.32 -8.59
C GLY A 371 -16.38 -33.59 -9.36
N GLU A 372 -15.33 -34.33 -8.95
CA GLU A 372 -14.99 -35.62 -9.53
C GLU A 372 -16.09 -36.66 -9.29
N LYS A 373 -16.60 -36.73 -8.06
CA LYS A 373 -17.70 -37.67 -7.68
C LYS A 373 -18.98 -37.41 -8.48
N ALA A 374 -19.25 -36.17 -8.86
CA ALA A 374 -20.36 -35.77 -9.70
C ALA A 374 -20.12 -36.06 -11.19
N GLY A 375 -18.89 -36.37 -11.60
CA GLY A 375 -18.51 -36.66 -12.97
C GLY A 375 -18.24 -35.43 -13.83
N LEU A 376 -17.90 -34.29 -13.21
CA LEU A 376 -17.37 -33.12 -13.92
C LEU A 376 -16.01 -33.45 -14.54
N GLN A 377 -15.67 -32.80 -15.63
CA GLN A 377 -14.44 -32.98 -16.40
C GLN A 377 -13.83 -31.64 -16.77
N ALA A 378 -12.52 -31.59 -16.89
CA ALA A 378 -11.85 -30.40 -17.45
C ALA A 378 -12.36 -30.15 -18.90
N GLY A 379 -12.62 -28.88 -19.21
CA GLY A 379 -13.24 -28.44 -20.46
C GLY A 379 -14.76 -28.44 -20.45
N ASP A 380 -15.42 -28.80 -19.34
CA ASP A 380 -16.87 -28.55 -19.15
C ASP A 380 -17.12 -27.06 -19.01
N ILE A 381 -18.23 -26.57 -19.55
CA ILE A 381 -18.66 -25.19 -19.33
C ILE A 381 -19.98 -25.21 -18.56
N ILE A 382 -19.95 -24.68 -17.36
CA ILE A 382 -21.12 -24.57 -16.49
C ILE A 382 -21.87 -23.30 -16.90
N THR A 383 -23.11 -23.46 -17.37
CA THR A 383 -23.95 -22.36 -17.86
C THR A 383 -25.11 -22.05 -16.93
N LYS A 384 -25.42 -22.93 -15.96
CA LYS A 384 -26.42 -22.70 -14.90
C LYS A 384 -26.08 -23.51 -13.65
N ILE A 385 -26.45 -22.95 -12.49
CA ILE A 385 -26.58 -23.65 -11.23
C ILE A 385 -28.03 -23.51 -10.78
N ASP A 386 -28.76 -24.63 -10.69
CA ASP A 386 -30.21 -24.69 -10.56
C ASP A 386 -30.92 -23.80 -11.60
N ASP A 387 -31.62 -22.75 -11.15
CA ASP A 387 -32.32 -21.80 -12.03
C ASP A 387 -31.46 -20.54 -12.35
N THR A 388 -30.29 -20.38 -11.71
CA THR A 388 -29.43 -19.22 -11.88
C THR A 388 -28.55 -19.38 -13.10
N GLU A 389 -28.61 -18.43 -14.04
CA GLU A 389 -27.71 -18.39 -15.21
C GLU A 389 -26.30 -18.02 -14.79
N VAL A 390 -25.32 -18.65 -15.46
CA VAL A 390 -23.88 -18.44 -15.24
C VAL A 390 -23.27 -18.08 -16.59
N THR A 391 -22.72 -16.88 -16.70
CA THR A 391 -22.05 -16.37 -17.91
C THR A 391 -20.54 -16.20 -17.73
N CYS A 392 -20.04 -16.25 -16.49
CA CYS A 392 -18.63 -16.18 -16.14
C CYS A 392 -18.34 -16.98 -14.84
N SER A 393 -17.08 -17.14 -14.52
CA SER A 393 -16.61 -17.85 -13.33
C SER A 393 -17.08 -17.19 -12.03
N ASP A 394 -17.06 -15.85 -11.96
CA ASP A 394 -17.48 -15.09 -10.77
C ASP A 394 -18.95 -15.27 -10.43
N GLU A 395 -19.82 -15.38 -11.44
CA GLU A 395 -21.24 -15.65 -11.24
C GLU A 395 -21.47 -17.05 -10.68
N LEU A 396 -20.69 -18.05 -11.11
CA LEU A 396 -20.76 -19.39 -10.53
C LEU A 396 -20.30 -19.40 -9.07
N ILE A 397 -19.21 -18.72 -8.76
CA ILE A 397 -18.67 -18.61 -7.39
C ILE A 397 -19.71 -17.91 -6.50
N SER A 398 -20.30 -16.81 -6.96
CA SER A 398 -21.32 -16.06 -6.22
C SER A 398 -22.56 -16.90 -5.97
N ALA A 399 -23.09 -17.55 -7.02
CA ALA A 399 -24.27 -18.40 -6.91
C ALA A 399 -24.01 -19.61 -6.00
N LYS A 400 -22.83 -20.23 -6.07
CA LYS A 400 -22.45 -21.33 -5.17
C LYS A 400 -22.47 -20.90 -3.69
N ASN A 401 -22.05 -19.67 -3.38
CA ASN A 401 -21.96 -19.18 -2.00
C ASN A 401 -23.34 -18.97 -1.33
N GLU A 402 -24.42 -19.02 -2.08
CA GLU A 402 -25.79 -18.97 -1.54
C GLU A 402 -26.26 -20.32 -0.95
N TYR A 403 -25.48 -21.41 -1.14
CA TYR A 403 -25.81 -22.74 -0.66
C TYR A 403 -24.99 -23.09 0.59
N ALA A 404 -25.43 -24.13 1.29
CA ALA A 404 -24.70 -24.72 2.42
C ALA A 404 -23.99 -26.02 2.01
N PRO A 405 -22.92 -26.42 2.73
CA PRO A 405 -22.37 -27.77 2.60
C PRO A 405 -23.43 -28.84 2.83
N GLY A 406 -23.46 -29.86 1.95
CA GLY A 406 -24.46 -30.91 1.94
C GLY A 406 -25.64 -30.65 1.02
N ASP A 407 -25.85 -29.42 0.54
CA ASP A 407 -26.86 -29.15 -0.46
C ASP A 407 -26.52 -29.80 -1.80
N THR A 408 -27.52 -30.25 -2.52
CA THR A 408 -27.34 -30.85 -3.85
C THR A 408 -27.91 -29.90 -4.89
N VAL A 409 -26.99 -29.38 -5.73
CA VAL A 409 -27.30 -28.47 -6.83
C VAL A 409 -27.31 -29.19 -8.16
N LYS A 410 -28.08 -28.67 -9.10
CA LYS A 410 -28.16 -29.15 -10.48
C LYS A 410 -27.38 -28.19 -11.38
N LEU A 411 -26.29 -28.67 -11.95
CA LEU A 411 -25.47 -27.92 -12.90
C LEU A 411 -25.90 -28.21 -14.32
N THR A 412 -26.15 -27.17 -15.12
CA THR A 412 -26.27 -27.30 -16.56
C THR A 412 -24.92 -27.15 -17.19
N VAL A 413 -24.40 -28.20 -17.79
CA VAL A 413 -23.05 -28.30 -18.32
C VAL A 413 -23.08 -28.48 -19.83
N TYR A 414 -22.29 -27.68 -20.53
CA TYR A 414 -21.98 -27.88 -21.95
C TYR A 414 -20.67 -28.63 -22.09
N ARG A 415 -20.72 -29.83 -22.70
CA ARG A 415 -19.59 -30.73 -22.91
C ARG A 415 -19.58 -31.22 -24.35
N SER A 416 -18.51 -30.99 -25.09
CA SER A 416 -18.30 -31.49 -26.46
C SER A 416 -19.50 -31.25 -27.40
N GLY A 417 -20.11 -30.07 -27.34
CA GLY A 417 -21.25 -29.69 -28.21
C GLY A 417 -22.62 -30.11 -27.70
N GLN A 418 -22.71 -30.69 -26.52
CA GLN A 418 -23.98 -31.16 -25.93
C GLN A 418 -24.20 -30.54 -24.56
N THR A 419 -25.46 -30.18 -24.29
CA THR A 419 -25.88 -29.73 -22.95
C THR A 419 -26.38 -30.91 -22.14
N MET A 420 -25.95 -31.04 -20.90
CA MET A 420 -26.36 -32.09 -19.96
C MET A 420 -26.55 -31.53 -18.56
N GLU A 421 -27.26 -32.26 -17.73
CA GLU A 421 -27.42 -31.94 -16.32
C GLU A 421 -26.52 -32.84 -15.47
N VAL A 422 -25.80 -32.23 -14.53
CA VAL A 422 -24.97 -32.91 -13.55
C VAL A 422 -25.46 -32.53 -12.16
N LYS A 423 -25.71 -33.51 -11.30
CA LYS A 423 -26.04 -33.26 -9.89
C LYS A 423 -24.78 -33.34 -9.06
N LEU A 424 -24.53 -32.29 -8.29
CA LEU A 424 -23.37 -32.17 -7.43
C LEU A 424 -23.83 -31.87 -6.00
N THR A 425 -23.36 -32.68 -5.03
CA THR A 425 -23.58 -32.39 -3.61
C THR A 425 -22.35 -31.63 -3.11
N LEU A 426 -22.57 -30.40 -2.64
CA LEU A 426 -21.52 -29.51 -2.16
C LEU A 426 -20.89 -30.08 -0.89
N GLU A 427 -19.57 -30.05 -0.81
CA GLU A 427 -18.81 -30.41 0.38
C GLU A 427 -18.48 -29.14 1.18
N GLU A 428 -18.10 -29.29 2.44
CA GLU A 428 -17.57 -28.20 3.22
C GLU A 428 -16.12 -27.91 2.84
N SER A 429 -15.79 -26.63 2.67
CA SER A 429 -14.43 -26.14 2.44
C SER A 429 -13.65 -26.21 3.77
N THR A 430 -12.79 -27.21 3.88
CA THR A 430 -11.87 -27.38 5.00
C THR A 430 -10.43 -27.16 4.56
N PRO A 431 -9.48 -26.83 5.46
CA PRO A 431 -8.08 -26.62 5.08
C PRO A 431 -7.48 -27.77 4.29
N GLU A 432 -7.84 -29.02 4.64
CA GLU A 432 -7.35 -30.20 3.93
C GLU A 432 -7.85 -30.28 2.49
N LYS A 433 -9.14 -29.95 2.26
CA LYS A 433 -9.72 -29.99 0.91
C LYS A 433 -9.27 -28.79 0.06
N THR A 434 -9.10 -27.63 0.67
CA THR A 434 -8.52 -26.45 0.01
C THR A 434 -7.09 -26.73 -0.41
N ALA A 435 -6.27 -27.34 0.46
CA ALA A 435 -4.90 -27.73 0.11
C ALA A 435 -4.84 -28.72 -1.08
N LEU A 436 -5.76 -29.69 -1.14
CA LEU A 436 -5.88 -30.59 -2.30
C LEU A 436 -6.24 -29.84 -3.58
N GLN A 437 -7.11 -28.83 -3.47
CA GLN A 437 -7.50 -28.02 -4.63
C GLN A 437 -6.34 -27.15 -5.11
N ASP A 438 -5.58 -26.54 -4.20
CA ASP A 438 -4.41 -25.70 -4.50
C ASP A 438 -3.28 -26.54 -5.13
N GLU A 439 -3.06 -27.77 -4.64
CA GLU A 439 -2.10 -28.69 -5.22
C GLU A 439 -2.48 -29.06 -6.67
N ALA A 440 -3.74 -29.43 -6.90
CA ALA A 440 -4.24 -29.75 -8.24
C ALA A 440 -4.17 -28.55 -9.19
N GLN A 441 -4.45 -27.36 -8.70
CA GLN A 441 -4.34 -26.12 -9.46
C GLN A 441 -2.87 -25.81 -9.82
N THR A 442 -1.95 -26.00 -8.88
CA THR A 442 -0.52 -25.80 -9.09
C THR A 442 0.04 -26.77 -10.14
N GLU A 443 -0.33 -28.04 -10.08
CA GLU A 443 0.05 -29.04 -11.08
C GLU A 443 -0.46 -28.67 -12.48
N TYR A 444 -1.69 -28.20 -12.59
CA TYR A 444 -2.27 -27.73 -13.84
C TYR A 444 -1.47 -26.55 -14.41
N GLN A 445 -1.17 -25.55 -13.60
CA GLN A 445 -0.39 -24.37 -13.99
C GLN A 445 1.00 -24.77 -14.51
N GLN A 446 1.69 -25.68 -13.83
CA GLN A 446 3.00 -26.18 -14.25
C GLN A 446 2.92 -26.92 -15.59
N GLN A 447 1.92 -27.76 -15.78
CA GLN A 447 1.70 -28.45 -17.03
C GLN A 447 1.41 -27.51 -18.19
N TYR A 448 0.57 -26.51 -17.95
CA TYR A 448 0.22 -25.49 -18.94
C TYR A 448 1.43 -24.66 -19.36
N GLN A 449 2.28 -24.23 -18.42
CA GLN A 449 3.52 -23.53 -18.72
C GLN A 449 4.50 -24.37 -19.52
N GLN A 450 4.65 -25.66 -19.18
CA GLN A 450 5.50 -26.60 -19.94
C GLN A 450 5.01 -26.76 -21.38
N GLN A 451 3.71 -26.88 -21.59
CA GLN A 451 3.14 -26.95 -22.93
C GLN A 451 3.40 -25.71 -23.76
N GLN A 452 3.23 -24.53 -23.18
CA GLN A 452 3.54 -23.25 -23.84
C GLN A 452 5.03 -23.16 -24.24
N GLN A 453 5.95 -23.55 -23.37
CA GLN A 453 7.38 -23.54 -23.66
C GLN A 453 7.73 -24.53 -24.81
N GLN A 454 7.11 -25.70 -24.85
CA GLN A 454 7.32 -26.67 -25.94
C GLN A 454 6.79 -26.12 -27.28
N GLN A 455 5.64 -25.43 -27.28
CA GLN A 455 5.10 -24.82 -28.50
C GLN A 455 6.00 -23.69 -29.02
N GLN A 456 6.54 -22.85 -28.13
CA GLN A 456 7.50 -21.80 -28.51
C GLN A 456 8.81 -22.37 -29.07
N GLN A 457 9.32 -23.45 -28.50
CA GLN A 457 10.52 -24.13 -29.02
C GLN A 457 10.30 -24.75 -30.42
N GLN A 458 9.11 -25.30 -30.66
CA GLN A 458 8.76 -25.84 -31.99
C GLN A 458 8.61 -24.71 -33.04
N GLN A 459 8.11 -23.55 -32.68
CA GLN A 459 8.00 -22.40 -33.57
C GLN A 459 9.37 -21.74 -33.83
N SER A 460 10.28 -21.74 -32.87
CA SER A 460 11.64 -21.19 -33.03
C SER A 460 12.62 -22.12 -33.74
N GLY A 461 12.33 -23.43 -33.81
CA GLY A 461 13.16 -24.46 -34.47
C GLY A 461 12.99 -24.55 -36.00
N GLY A 462 12.14 -23.76 -36.63
CA GLY A 462 11.71 -23.89 -38.01
C GLY A 462 12.38 -22.97 -39.06
N TRP A 463 13.67 -22.61 -38.95
CA TRP A 463 14.41 -21.96 -40.05
C TRP A 463 15.63 -22.74 -40.45
N PRO A 464 15.53 -23.66 -41.46
CA PRO A 464 16.71 -24.26 -42.05
C PRO A 464 17.25 -23.35 -43.17
N PHE A 465 17.92 -22.23 -42.81
CA PHE A 465 18.78 -21.54 -43.74
C PHE A 465 20.24 -21.56 -43.27
N SER A 466 20.82 -22.76 -43.30
CA SER A 466 22.26 -22.90 -43.37
C SER A 466 22.57 -23.62 -44.70
N GLY A 467 22.85 -22.82 -45.71
CA GLY A 467 23.32 -23.41 -46.96
C GLY A 467 23.21 -22.52 -48.21
N PHE A 468 23.98 -21.43 -48.26
CA PHE A 468 24.55 -20.98 -49.54
C PHE A 468 25.93 -20.38 -49.24
N GLY A 469 26.91 -21.27 -49.37
CA GLY A 469 28.27 -20.84 -49.60
C GLY A 469 28.45 -20.49 -51.10
N TYR A 470 29.05 -19.34 -51.29
CA TYR A 470 29.98 -19.08 -52.42
C TYR A 470 30.99 -18.03 -51.95
#